data_7fe7bc7a85bac286b17165522de57b52
#
_entry.id   7fe7bc7a85bac286b17165522de57b52
#
_cell.length_a   1.000
_cell.length_b   1.000
_cell.length_c   1.000
_cell.angle_alpha   90.00
_cell.angle_beta   90.00
_cell.angle_gamma   90.00
#
_symmetry.space_group_name_H-M   'P 1'
#
loop_
_entity.id
_entity.type
_entity.pdbx_description
1 polymer ?
#
loop_
_entity_poly.entity_id
_entity_poly.type
_entity_poly.pdbx_seq_one_letter_code
_entity_poly.pdbx_strand_id
1 'polypeptide(L)'
;MNKILSGDKIYCNNLISFSSIVTDLINADTIYITAVAGTKIKQIEGEYVWIGRQLPRHERITNIPKTLNSLIMSKIRKIKKIEVDTIEADVIDIDYVKAIKICGEIVNVGDNCNIDYIEYSKELNLSKKAIVKSVVKL
;
A
#
# COMPACT_ATOMS: atom_id res chain seq x y z
N MET A 1 1.21 9.86 -17.87
CA MET A 1 1.94 9.09 -17.36
C MET A 1 1.65 7.62 -17.37
N ASN A 2 2.49 6.93 -16.90
CA ASN A 2 2.60 5.55 -17.18
C ASN A 2 1.74 4.71 -16.30
N LYS A 3 1.17 3.68 -16.83
CA LYS A 3 0.55 2.66 -16.02
C LYS A 3 1.12 1.32 -16.43
N ILE A 4 1.12 0.40 -15.48
CA ILE A 4 1.59 -0.95 -15.70
C ILE A 4 0.43 -1.78 -16.24
N LEU A 5 0.71 -2.59 -17.24
CA LEU A 5 -0.30 -3.37 -17.90
C LEU A 5 -0.86 -4.46 -16.99
N SER A 6 -2.13 -4.80 -17.21
CA SER A 6 -2.81 -5.88 -16.50
C SER A 6 -2.15 -7.22 -16.79
N GLY A 7 -2.10 -8.10 -15.79
CA GLY A 7 -1.54 -9.44 -15.91
C GLY A 7 -0.05 -9.53 -15.68
N ASP A 8 0.63 -8.40 -15.54
CA ASP A 8 2.07 -8.40 -15.31
C ASP A 8 2.41 -8.76 -13.86
N LYS A 9 3.62 -9.27 -13.69
CA LYS A 9 4.22 -9.51 -12.38
C LYS A 9 5.44 -8.62 -12.26
N ILE A 10 5.58 -7.97 -11.10
CA ILE A 10 6.67 -7.04 -10.84
C ILE A 10 7.56 -7.63 -9.75
N TYR A 11 8.84 -7.83 -10.07
CA TYR A 11 9.84 -8.29 -9.11
C TYR A 11 10.98 -7.27 -9.08
N CYS A 12 11.25 -6.70 -7.91
CA CYS A 12 12.34 -5.74 -7.76
C CYS A 12 12.73 -5.62 -6.28
N ASN A 13 13.78 -4.85 -5.99
CA ASN A 13 14.15 -4.60 -4.61
C ASN A 13 13.28 -3.50 -4.00
N ASN A 14 13.10 -2.40 -4.72
CA ASN A 14 12.31 -1.28 -4.25
C ASN A 14 11.36 -0.83 -5.34
N LEU A 15 10.09 -0.67 -4.98
CA LEU A 15 9.08 -0.14 -5.87
C LEU A 15 8.53 1.15 -5.30
N ILE A 16 8.54 2.21 -6.09
CA ILE A 16 7.88 3.48 -5.75
C ILE A 16 6.97 3.82 -6.92
N SER A 17 5.69 3.98 -6.65
CA SER A 17 4.72 4.29 -7.71
C SER A 17 3.85 5.48 -7.36
N PHE A 18 3.72 6.39 -8.31
CA PHE A 18 2.86 7.56 -8.22
C PHE A 18 1.72 7.52 -9.25
N SER A 19 1.59 6.40 -9.92
CA SER A 19 0.62 6.20 -11.00
C SER A 19 -0.31 5.06 -10.68
N SER A 20 -1.40 4.97 -11.42
CA SER A 20 -2.28 3.81 -11.31
C SER A 20 -1.53 2.56 -11.77
N ILE A 21 -1.72 1.48 -11.03
CA ILE A 21 -1.13 0.18 -11.31
C ILE A 21 -2.26 -0.84 -11.46
N VAL A 22 -2.21 -1.62 -12.54
CA VAL A 22 -3.08 -2.78 -12.70
C VAL A 22 -2.17 -3.98 -12.95
N THR A 23 -2.05 -4.86 -11.97
CA THR A 23 -1.12 -5.99 -12.05
C THR A 23 -1.59 -7.15 -11.18
N ASP A 24 -1.07 -8.33 -11.46
CA ASP A 24 -1.41 -9.53 -10.68
C ASP A 24 -0.52 -9.67 -9.45
N LEU A 25 0.75 -9.30 -9.53
CA LEU A 25 1.68 -9.50 -8.41
C LEU A 25 2.73 -8.39 -8.37
N ILE A 26 2.95 -7.88 -7.17
CA ILE A 26 4.11 -7.07 -6.85
C ILE A 26 4.89 -7.79 -5.76
N ASN A 27 6.14 -8.10 -6.01
CA ASN A 27 7.05 -8.71 -5.03
C ASN A 27 8.31 -7.86 -4.96
N ALA A 28 8.48 -7.17 -3.85
CA ALA A 28 9.63 -6.29 -3.66
C ALA A 28 9.94 -6.18 -2.16
N ASP A 29 11.17 -5.87 -1.83
CA ASP A 29 11.54 -5.71 -0.42
C ASP A 29 10.80 -4.51 0.19
N THR A 30 10.80 -3.40 -0.51
CA THR A 30 10.14 -2.17 -0.05
C THR A 30 9.19 -1.68 -1.13
N ILE A 31 7.94 -1.40 -0.75
CA ILE A 31 6.89 -1.00 -1.66
C ILE A 31 6.24 0.28 -1.15
N TYR A 32 6.27 1.33 -1.96
CA TYR A 32 5.62 2.60 -1.68
C TYR A 32 4.67 2.93 -2.83
N ILE A 33 3.38 2.91 -2.55
CA ILE A 33 2.36 3.17 -3.56
C ILE A 33 1.51 4.36 -3.11
N THR A 34 1.40 5.36 -3.98
CA THR A 34 0.47 6.44 -3.76
C THR A 34 -0.92 5.98 -4.21
N ALA A 35 -1.93 6.24 -3.38
CA ALA A 35 -3.29 5.80 -3.65
C ALA A 35 -3.89 6.63 -4.78
N VAL A 36 -3.82 6.10 -5.99
CA VAL A 36 -4.31 6.75 -7.21
C VAL A 36 -5.48 5.94 -7.75
N ALA A 37 -6.54 6.64 -8.16
CA ALA A 37 -7.73 6.02 -8.72
C ALA A 37 -7.37 5.09 -9.89
N GLY A 38 -8.02 3.93 -9.95
CA GLY A 38 -7.77 2.94 -11.00
C GLY A 38 -6.71 1.92 -10.67
N THR A 39 -6.07 2.02 -9.51
CA THR A 39 -5.10 1.01 -9.08
C THR A 39 -5.82 -0.25 -8.61
N LYS A 40 -5.43 -1.38 -9.18
CA LYS A 40 -5.99 -2.68 -8.85
C LYS A 40 -4.90 -3.73 -8.89
N ILE A 41 -4.61 -4.34 -7.75
CA ILE A 41 -3.51 -5.29 -7.60
C ILE A 41 -4.05 -6.53 -6.93
N LYS A 42 -3.74 -7.71 -7.46
CA LYS A 42 -4.21 -8.94 -6.83
C LYS A 42 -3.38 -9.28 -5.60
N GLN A 43 -2.07 -9.22 -5.69
CA GLN A 43 -1.21 -9.64 -4.59
C GLN A 43 0.01 -8.75 -4.43
N ILE A 44 0.28 -8.37 -3.18
CA ILE A 44 1.48 -7.63 -2.81
C ILE A 44 2.24 -8.45 -1.78
N GLU A 45 3.53 -8.66 -2.01
CA GLU A 45 4.44 -9.36 -1.09
C GLU A 45 5.70 -8.55 -0.90
N GLY A 46 6.15 -8.40 0.35
CA GLY A 46 7.36 -7.65 0.61
C GLY A 46 7.79 -7.69 2.07
N GLU A 47 8.79 -6.91 2.41
CA GLU A 47 9.19 -6.70 3.79
C GLU A 47 8.46 -5.49 4.38
N TYR A 48 8.39 -4.41 3.62
CA TYR A 48 7.70 -3.19 4.04
C TYR A 48 6.78 -2.70 2.93
N VAL A 49 5.51 -2.53 3.26
CA VAL A 49 4.50 -2.02 2.32
C VAL A 49 3.86 -0.77 2.90
N TRP A 50 3.99 0.31 2.17
CA TRP A 50 3.31 1.57 2.48
C TRP A 50 2.40 1.95 1.31
N ILE A 51 1.15 2.22 1.62
CA ILE A 51 0.18 2.72 0.64
C ILE A 51 -0.54 3.90 1.28
N GLY A 52 -0.57 5.03 0.59
CA GLY A 52 -1.20 6.18 1.17
C GLY A 52 -1.28 7.38 0.24
N ARG A 53 -1.52 8.52 0.85
CA ARG A 53 -1.77 9.76 0.14
C ARG A 53 -0.50 10.46 -0.31
N GLN A 54 0.53 10.36 0.49
CA GLN A 54 1.82 10.97 0.19
C GLN A 54 2.93 10.07 0.74
N LEU A 55 4.11 10.22 0.18
CA LEU A 55 5.23 9.40 0.61
C LEU A 55 5.52 9.62 2.10
N PRO A 56 5.82 8.57 2.83
CA PRO A 56 6.16 8.69 4.23
C PRO A 56 7.50 9.40 4.39
N ARG A 57 7.61 10.18 5.46
CA ARG A 57 8.90 10.76 5.85
C ARG A 57 9.64 9.69 6.63
N HIS A 58 10.31 8.81 5.90
CA HIS A 58 10.96 7.66 6.48
C HIS A 58 12.40 7.58 6.01
N GLU A 59 13.28 7.08 6.87
CA GLU A 59 14.70 6.95 6.55
C GLU A 59 14.96 6.13 5.29
N ARG A 60 14.06 5.18 5.00
CA ARG A 60 14.19 4.33 3.82
C ARG A 60 14.03 5.09 2.50
N ILE A 61 13.50 6.30 2.54
CA ILE A 61 13.29 7.12 1.34
C ILE A 61 14.09 8.42 1.44
N THR A 62 15.31 8.31 1.91
CA THR A 62 16.17 9.50 2.12
C THR A 62 16.56 10.18 0.83
N ASN A 63 16.54 9.48 -0.30
CA ASN A 63 17.00 10.00 -1.58
C ASN A 63 15.93 10.72 -2.38
N ILE A 64 14.69 10.80 -1.87
CA ILE A 64 13.62 11.48 -2.60
C ILE A 64 13.60 12.96 -2.19
N PRO A 65 13.79 13.88 -3.14
CA PRO A 65 13.75 15.30 -2.84
C PRO A 65 12.37 15.73 -2.35
N LYS A 66 12.32 16.69 -1.44
CA LYS A 66 11.05 17.28 -0.98
C LYS A 66 10.27 17.90 -2.12
N THR A 67 10.98 18.49 -3.09
CA THR A 67 10.37 19.07 -4.27
C THR A 67 9.61 18.04 -5.09
N LEU A 68 10.14 16.82 -5.18
CA LEU A 68 9.48 15.74 -5.91
C LEU A 68 8.16 15.36 -5.23
N ASN A 69 8.15 15.25 -3.92
CA ASN A 69 6.93 14.95 -3.17
C ASN A 69 5.86 16.01 -3.40
N SER A 70 6.25 17.29 -3.38
CA SER A 70 5.32 18.40 -3.66
C SER A 70 4.76 18.32 -5.08
N LEU A 71 5.61 18.01 -6.07
CA LEU A 71 5.17 17.87 -7.45
C LEU A 71 4.18 16.72 -7.61
N ILE A 72 4.42 15.61 -6.94
CA ILE A 72 3.53 14.46 -6.96
C ILE A 72 2.18 14.83 -6.40
N MET A 73 2.16 15.47 -5.24
CA MET A 73 0.92 15.86 -4.60
C MET A 73 0.12 16.84 -5.44
N SER A 74 0.78 17.73 -6.15
CA SER A 74 0.10 18.67 -7.03
C SER A 74 -0.55 18.01 -8.25
N LYS A 75 -0.01 16.87 -8.69
CA LYS A 75 -0.54 16.13 -9.84
C LYS A 75 -1.61 15.13 -9.47
N ILE A 76 -1.65 14.68 -8.22
CA ILE A 76 -2.65 13.73 -7.77
C ILE A 76 -3.90 14.49 -7.37
N ARG A 77 -4.84 14.59 -8.29
CA ARG A 77 -6.08 15.33 -8.07
C ARG A 77 -7.15 14.54 -7.37
N LYS A 78 -7.13 13.21 -7.51
CA LYS A 78 -8.13 12.33 -6.90
C LYS A 78 -7.44 11.19 -6.18
N ILE A 79 -7.43 11.30 -4.87
CA ILE A 79 -7.03 10.20 -4.00
C ILE A 79 -8.27 9.36 -3.77
N LYS A 80 -8.19 8.08 -4.10
CA LYS A 80 -9.29 7.13 -3.89
C LYS A 80 -8.74 5.83 -3.35
N LYS A 81 -9.62 5.07 -2.73
CA LYS A 81 -9.29 3.72 -2.30
C LYS A 81 -8.81 2.91 -3.48
N ILE A 82 -7.70 2.24 -3.31
CA ILE A 82 -7.22 1.26 -4.27
C ILE A 82 -7.67 -0.12 -3.86
N GLU A 83 -7.80 -1.01 -4.81
CA GLU A 83 -8.19 -2.39 -4.54
C GLU A 83 -6.96 -3.30 -4.58
N VAL A 84 -6.74 -4.03 -3.49
CA VAL A 84 -5.68 -5.03 -3.39
C VAL A 84 -6.31 -6.26 -2.77
N ASP A 85 -6.24 -7.41 -3.44
CA ASP A 85 -6.86 -8.60 -2.88
C ASP A 85 -6.11 -9.08 -1.64
N THR A 86 -4.79 -9.24 -1.74
CA THR A 86 -3.98 -9.68 -0.60
C THR A 86 -2.69 -8.88 -0.44
N ILE A 87 -2.31 -8.62 0.81
CA ILE A 87 -1.03 -7.99 1.15
C ILE A 87 -0.36 -8.85 2.20
N GLU A 88 0.88 -9.25 1.94
CA GLU A 88 1.70 -10.01 2.88
C GLU A 88 3.07 -9.34 3.01
N ALA A 89 3.41 -8.90 4.20
CA ALA A 89 4.69 -8.24 4.46
C ALA A 89 5.00 -8.25 5.95
N ASP A 90 6.23 -7.96 6.31
CA ASP A 90 6.61 -7.86 7.72
C ASP A 90 5.94 -6.63 8.37
N VAL A 91 6.04 -5.51 7.71
CA VAL A 91 5.41 -4.26 8.18
C VAL A 91 4.49 -3.72 7.08
N ILE A 92 3.24 -3.48 7.47
CA ILE A 92 2.20 -2.96 6.57
C ILE A 92 1.66 -1.66 7.16
N ASP A 93 1.74 -0.60 6.39
CA ASP A 93 1.29 0.72 6.78
C ASP A 93 0.43 1.28 5.64
N ILE A 94 -0.88 1.24 5.79
CA ILE A 94 -1.79 1.48 4.69
C ILE A 94 -2.89 2.47 5.02
N ASP A 95 -3.27 3.24 4.00
CA ASP A 95 -4.40 4.15 3.98
C ASP A 95 -5.00 4.10 2.58
N TYR A 96 -6.30 4.33 2.44
CA TYR A 96 -6.99 4.29 1.16
C TYR A 96 -6.95 2.91 0.48
N VAL A 97 -7.09 1.85 1.24
CA VAL A 97 -7.02 0.47 0.72
C VAL A 97 -8.30 -0.30 1.01
N LYS A 98 -8.82 -0.94 -0.03
CA LYS A 98 -9.84 -1.97 0.10
C LYS A 98 -9.16 -3.31 -0.18
N ALA A 99 -9.13 -4.20 0.80
CA ALA A 99 -8.44 -5.48 0.67
C ALA A 99 -9.27 -6.63 1.22
N ILE A 100 -9.03 -7.82 0.71
CA ILE A 100 -9.66 -9.04 1.19
C ILE A 100 -8.87 -9.57 2.39
N LYS A 101 -7.55 -9.68 2.27
CA LYS A 101 -6.72 -10.23 3.34
C LYS A 101 -5.41 -9.47 3.48
N ILE A 102 -5.04 -9.22 4.72
CA ILE A 102 -3.75 -8.62 5.07
C ILE A 102 -3.09 -9.50 6.11
N CYS A 103 -1.81 -9.82 5.89
CA CYS A 103 -1.02 -10.63 6.81
C CYS A 103 0.34 -9.96 7.05
N GLY A 104 0.67 -9.70 8.31
CA GLY A 104 1.94 -9.07 8.65
C GLY A 104 2.32 -9.25 10.10
N GLU A 105 3.55 -8.88 10.44
CA GLU A 105 3.98 -8.83 11.84
C GLU A 105 3.41 -7.58 12.50
N ILE A 106 3.63 -6.43 11.88
CA ILE A 106 3.13 -5.14 12.35
C ILE A 106 2.21 -4.59 11.26
N VAL A 107 0.95 -4.35 11.62
CA VAL A 107 -0.06 -3.88 10.67
C VAL A 107 -0.66 -2.57 11.18
N ASN A 108 -0.51 -1.52 10.42
CA ASN A 108 -1.09 -0.21 10.70
C ASN A 108 -2.13 0.12 9.63
N VAL A 109 -3.37 0.29 10.04
CA VAL A 109 -4.50 0.52 9.13
C VAL A 109 -5.11 1.89 9.42
N GLY A 110 -5.08 2.75 8.42
CA GLY A 110 -5.59 4.12 8.51
C GLY A 110 -7.09 4.25 8.29
N ASP A 111 -7.55 5.50 8.36
CA ASP A 111 -8.98 5.84 8.39
C ASP A 111 -9.76 5.41 7.15
N ASN A 112 -9.10 5.39 6.01
CA ASN A 112 -9.76 5.21 4.73
C ASN A 112 -9.59 3.78 4.21
N CYS A 113 -9.55 2.81 5.10
CA CYS A 113 -9.38 1.41 4.75
C CYS A 113 -10.65 0.62 4.99
N ASN A 114 -10.85 -0.38 4.15
CA ASN A 114 -11.93 -1.35 4.27
C ASN A 114 -11.34 -2.74 4.03
N ILE A 115 -11.17 -3.51 5.09
CA ILE A 115 -10.44 -4.78 5.06
C ILE A 115 -11.35 -5.89 5.57
N ASP A 116 -11.42 -7.00 4.83
CA ASP A 116 -12.24 -8.14 5.25
C ASP A 116 -11.55 -8.94 6.36
N TYR A 117 -10.24 -9.18 6.25
CA TYR A 117 -9.55 -10.08 7.18
C TYR A 117 -8.10 -9.66 7.40
N ILE A 118 -7.69 -9.61 8.66
CA ILE A 118 -6.31 -9.28 9.05
C ILE A 118 -5.76 -10.39 9.93
N GLU A 119 -4.55 -10.87 9.59
CA GLU A 119 -3.73 -11.70 10.48
C GLU A 119 -2.49 -10.90 10.86
N TYR A 120 -2.13 -10.89 12.14
CA TYR A 120 -0.91 -10.24 12.59
C TYR A 120 -0.25 -11.03 13.72
N SER A 121 1.07 -10.88 13.87
CA SER A 121 1.80 -11.63 14.89
C SER A 121 2.30 -10.77 16.05
N LYS A 122 2.66 -9.51 15.80
CA LYS A 122 3.26 -8.65 16.83
C LYS A 122 2.38 -7.50 17.24
N GLU A 123 1.95 -6.68 16.30
CA GLU A 123 1.25 -5.44 16.62
C GLU A 123 0.21 -5.11 15.56
N LEU A 124 -0.94 -4.64 16.03
CA LEU A 124 -1.99 -4.15 15.15
C LEU A 124 -2.46 -2.80 15.66
N ASN A 125 -2.43 -1.81 14.78
CA ASN A 125 -2.95 -0.47 15.05
C ASN A 125 -4.06 -0.15 14.05
N LEU A 126 -5.28 -0.03 14.53
CA LEU A 126 -6.43 0.29 13.70
C LEU A 126 -6.92 1.70 14.01
N SER A 127 -7.09 2.50 12.98
CA SER A 127 -7.78 3.76 13.13
C SER A 127 -9.24 3.52 13.52
N LYS A 128 -9.82 4.45 14.28
CA LYS A 128 -11.22 4.39 14.68
C LYS A 128 -12.17 4.36 13.49
N LYS A 129 -11.77 4.93 12.37
CA LYS A 129 -12.61 5.01 11.17
C LYS A 129 -12.32 3.89 10.17
N ALA A 130 -11.33 3.05 10.44
CA ALA A 130 -11.07 1.90 9.58
C ALA A 130 -12.19 0.89 9.72
N ILE A 131 -12.57 0.27 8.62
CA ILE A 131 -13.58 -0.80 8.60
C ILE A 131 -12.84 -2.12 8.43
N VAL A 132 -12.90 -2.97 9.45
CA VAL A 132 -12.26 -4.28 9.44
C VAL A 132 -13.26 -5.30 9.95
N LYS A 133 -13.52 -6.33 9.14
CA LYS A 133 -14.54 -7.32 9.49
C LYS A 133 -14.04 -8.38 10.46
N SER A 134 -12.80 -8.82 10.29
CA SER A 134 -12.27 -9.93 11.09
C SER A 134 -10.78 -9.74 11.34
N VAL A 135 -10.31 -10.07 12.55
CA VAL A 135 -8.92 -9.93 12.97
C VAL A 135 -8.50 -11.18 13.72
N VAL A 136 -7.34 -11.71 13.39
CA VAL A 136 -6.76 -12.85 14.10
C VAL A 136 -5.31 -12.53 14.48
N LYS A 137 -4.99 -12.72 15.74
CA LYS A 137 -3.61 -12.64 16.20
C LYS A 137 -3.00 -14.04 16.15
N LEU A 138 -1.90 -14.14 15.46
CA LEU A 138 -1.17 -15.40 15.34
C LEU A 138 -0.33 -15.73 16.59
#